data_fa25d4b89f4b0ad6aa66114f731ddde9
#
_entry.id   fa25d4b89f4b0ad6aa66114f731ddde9
#
_cell.length_a   1.000
_cell.length_b   1.000
_cell.length_c   1.000
_cell.angle_alpha   90.00
_cell.angle_beta   90.00
_cell.angle_gamma   90.00
#
_symmetry.space_group_name_H-M   'P 1'
#
loop_
_entity.id
_entity.type
_entity.pdbx_description
1 polymer ?
#
loop_
_entity_poly.entity_id
_entity_poly.type
_entity_poly.pdbx_seq_one_letter_code
_entity_poly.pdbx_strand_id
1 'polypeptide(L)'
;MNARSIICWACFLVLLQFTHGLFAKERPNVLFIAVDDLNDWVGCLGGHPQAKTPNIDALAKRGVLFEQAHCAAPLCSPSRTAIMMGLRPSTTGIYGNLNWFRDMPQYKDWVTLPQYFRKHGYLAWGGGKLYHQAHGKFSDAGAWDHVYSTRTGAVPPPKNERYKHGLRPKFESNPILARLIDWGPTNHPVEANPDWKTADGAAKFLKQDHDQPFFLGCGIYLPHLPWYAPQKFFDLHPLEDIVLPPHKPDDFDDIPATGKRMGERHIKHLRESGKWKEAVQACLAADSFADACVGHVLDALDKSPHKDNTIVVLWGDHGYDVGEKKFAKSALWEQTTRTPLIIHLPEKLGGNSQAKTCTRPVSLLDLYPTLLDLCGLPKNPKNEGRSIAPLVRNPKAKWPYPAVITHSPHWHGTNHAVRSERFHYIHYGKGGEELYEVAKDPHQWHNLANDPKYTQAKAKLKQWLPKKNAPHFRADQKN
;
A
#
# COMPACT_ATOMS: atom_id res chain seq x y z
N MET A 1 32.67 50.94 -38.39
CA MET A 1 32.12 50.41 -37.10
C MET A 1 33.29 50.22 -36.14
N ASN A 2 33.30 50.98 -35.07
CA ASN A 2 34.47 51.09 -34.17
C ASN A 2 34.60 49.86 -33.23
N ALA A 3 35.83 49.38 -33.05
CA ALA A 3 36.16 48.21 -32.24
C ALA A 3 35.58 48.25 -30.80
N ARG A 4 35.26 49.44 -30.28
CA ARG A 4 34.62 49.62 -28.93
C ARG A 4 33.16 49.14 -28.90
N SER A 5 32.43 49.13 -29.98
CA SER A 5 31.03 48.64 -30.02
C SER A 5 30.95 47.10 -30.08
N ILE A 6 31.96 46.41 -30.60
CA ILE A 6 31.99 44.94 -30.70
C ILE A 6 32.28 44.30 -29.32
N ILE A 7 33.12 44.95 -28.51
CA ILE A 7 33.45 44.48 -27.14
C ILE A 7 32.25 44.59 -26.21
N CYS A 8 31.41 45.60 -26.33
CA CYS A 8 30.22 45.77 -25.51
C CYS A 8 29.14 44.70 -25.80
N TRP A 9 29.00 44.23 -27.04
CA TRP A 9 28.04 43.20 -27.44
C TRP A 9 28.50 41.78 -27.02
N ALA A 10 29.80 41.52 -27.06
CA ALA A 10 30.36 40.24 -26.57
C ALA A 10 30.22 40.08 -25.05
N CYS A 11 30.42 41.13 -24.27
CA CYS A 11 30.20 41.11 -22.81
C CYS A 11 28.72 40.97 -22.45
N PHE A 12 27.79 41.51 -23.23
CA PHE A 12 26.34 41.37 -22.96
C PHE A 12 25.83 39.96 -23.29
N LEU A 13 26.35 39.30 -24.35
CA LEU A 13 26.02 37.92 -24.68
C LEU A 13 26.60 36.89 -23.69
N VAL A 14 27.79 37.16 -23.13
CA VAL A 14 28.38 36.29 -22.09
C VAL A 14 27.62 36.45 -20.75
N LEU A 15 27.16 37.63 -20.38
CA LEU A 15 26.33 37.87 -19.20
C LEU A 15 24.94 37.24 -19.31
N LEU A 16 24.36 37.17 -20.52
CA LEU A 16 23.06 36.49 -20.75
C LEU A 16 23.17 34.95 -20.68
N GLN A 17 24.32 34.35 -20.93
CA GLN A 17 24.53 32.94 -20.77
C GLN A 17 24.75 32.50 -19.30
N PHE A 18 25.25 33.41 -18.45
CA PHE A 18 25.44 33.14 -17.00
C PHE A 18 24.19 33.34 -16.14
N THR A 19 23.14 34.02 -16.65
CA THR A 19 21.91 34.24 -15.89
C THR A 19 20.87 33.12 -16.01
N HIS A 20 21.07 32.15 -16.89
CA HIS A 20 20.19 30.96 -17.01
C HIS A 20 20.57 29.80 -16.07
N GLY A 21 21.64 29.98 -15.27
CA GLY A 21 22.08 29.00 -14.26
C GLY A 21 21.55 29.24 -12.85
N LEU A 22 20.78 30.31 -12.61
CA LEU A 22 20.34 30.68 -11.26
C LEU A 22 18.90 30.19 -10.99
N PHE A 23 18.82 29.12 -10.20
CA PHE A 23 17.62 28.60 -9.54
C PHE A 23 16.61 27.84 -10.39
N ALA A 24 17.03 26.83 -11.12
CA ALA A 24 16.14 25.68 -11.24
C ALA A 24 15.95 25.12 -9.84
N LYS A 25 14.78 25.34 -9.23
CA LYS A 25 14.45 24.78 -7.91
C LYS A 25 14.77 23.29 -7.95
N GLU A 26 15.71 22.87 -7.13
CA GLU A 26 16.11 21.45 -7.07
C GLU A 26 14.87 20.58 -6.86
N ARG A 27 14.58 19.70 -7.82
CA ARG A 27 13.40 18.83 -7.75
C ARG A 27 13.58 17.85 -6.61
N PRO A 28 12.54 17.60 -5.80
CA PRO A 28 12.64 16.65 -4.69
C PRO A 28 12.81 15.22 -5.20
N ASN A 29 13.59 14.44 -4.48
CA ASN A 29 13.65 13.00 -4.61
C ASN A 29 12.40 12.35 -4.01
N VAL A 30 12.12 11.11 -4.40
CA VAL A 30 11.04 10.30 -3.84
C VAL A 30 11.60 8.97 -3.35
N LEU A 31 11.40 8.66 -2.08
CA LEU A 31 11.55 7.32 -1.52
C LEU A 31 10.15 6.72 -1.31
N PHE A 32 9.84 5.67 -2.10
CA PHE A 32 8.53 5.06 -2.19
C PHE A 32 8.57 3.64 -1.61
N ILE A 33 8.19 3.49 -0.33
CA ILE A 33 8.25 2.24 0.43
C ILE A 33 6.89 1.57 0.42
N ALA A 34 6.81 0.39 -0.20
CA ALA A 34 5.62 -0.45 -0.24
C ALA A 34 5.78 -1.64 0.70
N VAL A 35 4.81 -1.90 1.58
CA VAL A 35 4.80 -3.07 2.46
C VAL A 35 3.56 -3.89 2.16
N ASP A 36 3.74 -5.18 1.88
CA ASP A 36 2.68 -6.06 1.39
C ASP A 36 1.85 -6.64 2.54
N ASP A 37 0.52 -6.62 2.40
CA ASP A 37 -0.44 -7.08 3.42
C ASP A 37 -0.37 -6.31 4.78
N LEU A 38 0.29 -5.16 4.85
CA LEU A 38 0.40 -4.38 6.08
C LEU A 38 -0.95 -3.75 6.43
N ASN A 39 -1.57 -4.27 7.48
CA ASN A 39 -2.82 -3.75 8.02
C ASN A 39 -2.56 -2.63 9.05
N ASP A 40 -3.56 -2.26 9.83
CA ASP A 40 -3.45 -1.24 10.88
C ASP A 40 -2.76 -1.69 12.17
N TRP A 41 -2.18 -2.91 12.20
CA TRP A 41 -1.39 -3.43 13.33
C TRP A 41 0.01 -2.83 13.40
N VAL A 42 0.06 -1.51 13.30
CA VAL A 42 1.25 -0.68 13.52
C VAL A 42 1.00 0.24 14.70
N GLY A 43 2.03 0.57 15.47
CA GLY A 43 1.88 1.34 16.71
C GLY A 43 1.18 2.68 16.50
N CYS A 44 1.51 3.40 15.43
CA CYS A 44 0.92 4.71 15.12
C CYS A 44 -0.57 4.66 14.72
N LEU A 45 -1.12 3.52 14.32
CA LEU A 45 -2.55 3.33 14.03
C LEU A 45 -3.30 2.62 15.14
N GLY A 46 -2.60 1.92 16.04
CA GLY A 46 -3.18 1.29 17.23
C GLY A 46 -4.11 0.12 16.95
N GLY A 47 -4.03 -0.53 15.77
CA GLY A 47 -4.91 -1.63 15.41
C GLY A 47 -4.74 -2.87 16.28
N HIS A 48 -3.54 -3.10 16.83
CA HIS A 48 -3.30 -4.14 17.82
C HIS A 48 -2.46 -3.60 18.99
N PRO A 49 -2.84 -3.86 20.26
CA PRO A 49 -2.14 -3.28 21.43
C PRO A 49 -0.69 -3.77 21.58
N GLN A 50 -0.34 -4.89 20.98
CA GLN A 50 1.00 -5.48 21.05
C GLN A 50 1.84 -5.23 19.79
N ALA A 51 1.39 -4.39 18.86
CA ALA A 51 2.20 -4.00 17.69
C ALA A 51 3.51 -3.34 18.11
N LYS A 52 4.62 -3.78 17.51
CA LYS A 52 5.97 -3.25 17.77
C LYS A 52 6.62 -2.81 16.47
N THR A 53 6.35 -1.56 16.10
CA THR A 53 6.79 -0.95 14.82
C THR A 53 7.47 0.41 15.05
N PRO A 54 8.55 0.47 15.85
CA PRO A 54 9.15 1.72 16.27
C PRO A 54 9.66 2.61 15.12
N ASN A 55 10.08 2.02 14.00
CA ASN A 55 10.61 2.76 12.85
C ASN A 55 9.49 3.40 12.02
N ILE A 56 8.39 2.68 11.79
CA ILE A 56 7.18 3.21 11.16
C ILE A 56 6.58 4.32 12.03
N ASP A 57 6.53 4.10 13.35
CA ASP A 57 6.04 5.08 14.32
C ASP A 57 6.92 6.34 14.36
N ALA A 58 8.25 6.18 14.22
CA ALA A 58 9.19 7.32 14.12
C ALA A 58 8.96 8.12 12.84
N LEU A 59 8.67 7.45 11.70
CA LEU A 59 8.32 8.14 10.46
C LEU A 59 6.99 8.89 10.61
N ALA A 60 5.99 8.31 11.27
CA ALA A 60 4.71 8.98 11.55
C ALA A 60 4.89 10.22 12.41
N LYS A 61 5.83 10.21 13.36
CA LYS A 61 6.14 11.37 14.23
C LYS A 61 6.76 12.55 13.48
N ARG A 62 7.36 12.35 12.31
CA ARG A 62 7.96 13.41 11.48
C ARG A 62 7.22 13.67 10.16
N GLY A 63 6.12 12.96 9.92
CA GLY A 63 5.32 13.07 8.70
C GLY A 63 3.85 13.35 8.98
N VAL A 64 3.04 13.17 7.94
CA VAL A 64 1.58 13.15 8.02
C VAL A 64 1.13 11.70 8.00
N LEU A 65 0.54 11.25 9.11
CA LEU A 65 -0.14 9.96 9.21
C LEU A 65 -1.58 10.12 8.71
N PHE A 66 -1.96 9.34 7.70
CA PHE A 66 -3.34 9.24 7.22
C PHE A 66 -4.04 8.07 7.91
N GLU A 67 -4.85 8.35 8.92
CA GLU A 67 -5.54 7.30 9.70
C GLU A 67 -6.58 6.54 8.89
N GLN A 68 -7.08 7.14 7.82
CA GLN A 68 -8.17 6.63 7.00
C GLN A 68 -7.72 6.49 5.54
N ALA A 69 -6.57 5.84 5.33
CA ALA A 69 -6.11 5.49 3.99
C ALA A 69 -6.65 4.10 3.59
N HIS A 70 -7.25 4.02 2.40
CA HIS A 70 -7.87 2.80 1.90
C HIS A 70 -7.32 2.40 0.53
N CYS A 71 -7.15 1.10 0.33
CA CYS A 71 -6.75 0.54 -0.96
C CYS A 71 -7.85 0.77 -2.02
N ALA A 72 -7.46 0.76 -3.30
CA ALA A 72 -8.43 0.78 -4.40
C ALA A 72 -9.09 -0.59 -4.63
N ALA A 73 -8.44 -1.66 -4.18
CA ALA A 73 -8.94 -3.03 -4.14
C ALA A 73 -8.23 -3.81 -3.03
N PRO A 74 -8.93 -4.68 -2.28
CA PRO A 74 -8.35 -5.45 -1.18
C PRO A 74 -7.61 -6.71 -1.68
N LEU A 75 -6.70 -6.53 -2.66
CA LEU A 75 -5.91 -7.60 -3.27
C LEU A 75 -4.66 -7.02 -3.95
N CYS A 76 -3.51 -7.67 -3.81
CA CYS A 76 -2.20 -7.13 -4.18
C CYS A 76 -2.13 -6.59 -5.63
N SER A 77 -2.35 -7.43 -6.66
CA SER A 77 -2.21 -6.97 -8.05
C SER A 77 -3.17 -5.85 -8.41
N PRO A 78 -4.48 -5.95 -8.13
CA PRO A 78 -5.42 -4.86 -8.43
C PRO A 78 -5.10 -3.55 -7.70
N SER A 79 -4.73 -3.60 -6.41
CA SER A 79 -4.36 -2.40 -5.65
C SER A 79 -3.10 -1.75 -6.19
N ARG A 80 -2.01 -2.52 -6.33
CA ARG A 80 -0.73 -2.04 -6.83
C ARG A 80 -0.83 -1.52 -8.26
N THR A 81 -1.58 -2.21 -9.12
CA THR A 81 -1.85 -1.77 -10.48
C THR A 81 -2.60 -0.44 -10.50
N ALA A 82 -3.60 -0.27 -9.63
CA ALA A 82 -4.34 0.99 -9.52
C ALA A 82 -3.42 2.16 -9.14
N ILE A 83 -2.52 1.97 -8.17
CA ILE A 83 -1.54 2.99 -7.76
C ILE A 83 -0.58 3.32 -8.91
N MET A 84 0.00 2.30 -9.54
CA MET A 84 1.02 2.48 -10.58
C MET A 84 0.46 3.03 -11.89
N MET A 85 -0.79 2.72 -12.23
CA MET A 85 -1.46 3.24 -13.44
C MET A 85 -2.24 4.53 -13.19
N GLY A 86 -2.63 4.83 -11.95
CA GLY A 86 -3.54 5.92 -11.63
C GLY A 86 -4.99 5.66 -12.04
N LEU A 87 -5.37 4.39 -12.26
CA LEU A 87 -6.71 3.98 -12.73
C LEU A 87 -7.39 3.03 -11.75
N ARG A 88 -8.70 3.16 -11.62
CA ARG A 88 -9.51 2.27 -10.77
C ARG A 88 -9.56 0.85 -11.31
N PRO A 89 -9.66 -0.16 -10.45
CA PRO A 89 -9.94 -1.53 -10.89
C PRO A 89 -11.23 -1.64 -11.72
N SER A 90 -12.27 -0.88 -11.37
CA SER A 90 -13.52 -0.81 -12.14
C SER A 90 -13.36 -0.25 -13.55
N THR A 91 -12.34 0.56 -13.79
CA THR A 91 -11.98 1.09 -15.12
C THR A 91 -11.14 0.11 -15.91
N THR A 92 -10.19 -0.55 -15.25
CA THR A 92 -9.24 -1.43 -15.96
C THR A 92 -9.77 -2.85 -16.17
N GLY A 93 -10.68 -3.34 -15.33
CA GLY A 93 -11.08 -4.75 -15.31
C GLY A 93 -10.05 -5.68 -14.67
N ILE A 94 -9.03 -5.11 -14.01
CA ILE A 94 -8.01 -5.86 -13.28
C ILE A 94 -8.50 -6.08 -11.86
N TYR A 95 -9.05 -7.26 -11.60
CA TYR A 95 -9.68 -7.60 -10.33
C TYR A 95 -8.99 -8.75 -9.60
N GLY A 96 -8.04 -9.43 -10.24
CA GLY A 96 -7.36 -10.62 -9.71
C GLY A 96 -5.85 -10.55 -9.83
N ASN A 97 -5.16 -11.36 -9.03
CA ASN A 97 -3.69 -11.41 -8.98
C ASN A 97 -3.04 -11.95 -10.26
N LEU A 98 -3.78 -12.67 -11.08
CA LEU A 98 -3.30 -13.23 -12.35
C LEU A 98 -3.56 -12.32 -13.56
N ASN A 99 -4.22 -11.17 -13.35
CA ASN A 99 -4.46 -10.19 -14.39
C ASN A 99 -3.28 -9.24 -14.51
N TRP A 100 -2.81 -9.00 -15.73
CA TRP A 100 -1.67 -8.12 -15.97
C TRP A 100 -2.00 -7.08 -17.03
N PHE A 101 -1.82 -5.80 -16.71
CA PHE A 101 -2.21 -4.71 -17.58
C PHE A 101 -1.43 -4.66 -18.90
N ARG A 102 -0.17 -5.13 -18.92
CA ARG A 102 0.63 -5.19 -20.16
C ARG A 102 0.13 -6.23 -21.17
N ASP A 103 -0.69 -7.20 -20.74
CA ASP A 103 -1.36 -8.14 -21.66
C ASP A 103 -2.59 -7.52 -22.33
N MET A 104 -3.07 -6.39 -21.85
CA MET A 104 -4.26 -5.72 -22.36
C MET A 104 -3.87 -4.73 -23.45
N PRO A 105 -4.36 -4.86 -24.70
CA PRO A 105 -3.96 -3.99 -25.82
C PRO A 105 -4.05 -2.49 -25.51
N GLN A 106 -5.13 -2.07 -24.84
CA GLN A 106 -5.36 -0.66 -24.48
C GLN A 106 -4.41 -0.13 -23.39
N TYR A 107 -3.72 -0.99 -22.65
CA TYR A 107 -2.80 -0.61 -21.57
C TYR A 107 -1.36 -1.07 -21.79
N LYS A 108 -1.08 -1.73 -22.92
CA LYS A 108 0.25 -2.25 -23.24
C LYS A 108 1.35 -1.18 -23.08
N ASP A 109 1.08 0.02 -23.60
CA ASP A 109 2.01 1.15 -23.61
C ASP A 109 1.65 2.21 -22.55
N TRP A 110 0.85 1.84 -21.54
CA TRP A 110 0.45 2.75 -20.48
C TRP A 110 1.66 3.22 -19.66
N VAL A 111 1.73 4.54 -19.43
CA VAL A 111 2.82 5.16 -18.67
C VAL A 111 2.51 5.05 -17.18
N THR A 112 3.24 4.18 -16.49
CA THR A 112 3.12 3.96 -15.05
C THR A 112 3.82 5.06 -14.25
N LEU A 113 3.55 5.12 -12.94
CA LEU A 113 4.13 6.13 -12.04
C LEU A 113 5.66 6.25 -12.19
N PRO A 114 6.49 5.19 -12.04
CA PRO A 114 7.93 5.34 -12.20
C PRO A 114 8.33 5.74 -13.63
N GLN A 115 7.64 5.24 -14.66
CA GLN A 115 7.89 5.68 -16.04
C GLN A 115 7.55 7.16 -16.26
N TYR A 116 6.55 7.69 -15.57
CA TYR A 116 6.22 9.11 -15.65
C TYR A 116 7.34 9.96 -15.06
N PHE A 117 7.89 9.54 -13.91
CA PHE A 117 9.04 10.21 -13.31
C PHE A 117 10.26 10.18 -14.24
N ARG A 118 10.58 9.02 -14.85
CA ARG A 118 11.65 8.90 -15.85
C ARG A 118 11.48 9.85 -17.03
N LYS A 119 10.27 9.95 -17.58
CA LYS A 119 9.96 10.88 -18.68
C LYS A 119 10.21 12.35 -18.31
N HIS A 120 10.24 12.66 -17.02
CA HIS A 120 10.49 14.00 -16.50
C HIS A 120 11.90 14.15 -15.88
N GLY A 121 12.84 13.30 -16.25
CA GLY A 121 14.26 13.45 -15.90
C GLY A 121 14.62 12.94 -14.51
N TYR A 122 13.86 12.00 -13.95
CA TYR A 122 14.21 11.29 -12.73
C TYR A 122 14.92 9.98 -13.05
N LEU A 123 15.87 9.62 -12.21
CA LEU A 123 16.45 8.29 -12.17
C LEU A 123 15.49 7.37 -11.38
N ALA A 124 14.89 6.37 -12.03
CA ALA A 124 13.97 5.45 -11.38
C ALA A 124 14.66 4.14 -11.05
N TRP A 125 14.84 3.87 -9.75
CA TRP A 125 15.38 2.61 -9.23
C TRP A 125 14.31 1.88 -8.42
N GLY A 126 14.20 0.55 -8.60
CA GLY A 126 13.20 -0.25 -7.91
C GLY A 126 13.72 -1.61 -7.48
N GLY A 127 13.19 -2.14 -6.40
CA GLY A 127 13.50 -3.48 -5.93
C GLY A 127 12.42 -4.05 -5.02
N GLY A 128 12.33 -5.37 -4.97
CA GLY A 128 11.32 -6.07 -4.19
C GLY A 128 9.90 -5.99 -4.77
N LYS A 129 8.90 -6.16 -3.92
CA LYS A 129 7.48 -6.24 -4.33
C LYS A 129 6.85 -4.86 -4.48
N LEU A 130 7.12 -4.17 -5.58
CA LEU A 130 6.49 -2.88 -5.93
C LEU A 130 5.23 -3.09 -6.77
N TYR A 131 5.28 -3.95 -7.75
CA TYR A 131 4.13 -4.56 -8.43
C TYR A 131 3.75 -5.88 -7.76
N HIS A 132 2.98 -6.75 -8.43
CA HIS A 132 2.58 -8.02 -7.82
C HIS A 132 3.74 -8.99 -7.56
N GLN A 133 4.82 -8.89 -8.34
CA GLN A 133 6.04 -9.68 -8.19
C GLN A 133 7.29 -8.79 -8.27
N ALA A 134 8.40 -9.27 -7.74
CA ALA A 134 9.69 -8.57 -7.84
C ALA A 134 10.43 -8.88 -9.16
N HIS A 135 10.03 -9.93 -9.87
CA HIS A 135 10.63 -10.36 -11.14
C HIS A 135 9.60 -11.01 -12.05
N GLY A 136 9.98 -11.23 -13.29
CA GLY A 136 9.12 -11.86 -14.28
C GLY A 136 7.99 -10.96 -14.77
N LYS A 137 6.93 -11.58 -15.27
CA LYS A 137 5.83 -10.91 -15.96
C LYS A 137 5.17 -9.79 -15.14
N PHE A 138 4.94 -10.00 -13.86
CA PHE A 138 4.18 -9.09 -12.99
C PHE A 138 5.06 -8.10 -12.22
N SER A 139 6.28 -7.81 -12.70
CA SER A 139 7.21 -6.87 -12.06
C SER A 139 7.33 -5.53 -12.77
N ASP A 140 6.87 -5.44 -14.03
CA ASP A 140 7.07 -4.28 -14.92
C ASP A 140 8.52 -3.77 -14.90
N ALA A 141 9.48 -4.67 -15.14
CA ALA A 141 10.91 -4.33 -15.10
C ALA A 141 11.27 -3.14 -16.01
N GLY A 142 10.57 -2.97 -17.14
CA GLY A 142 10.74 -1.84 -18.06
C GLY A 142 10.26 -0.49 -17.50
N ALA A 143 9.64 -0.46 -16.32
CA ALA A 143 9.27 0.79 -15.66
C ALA A 143 10.46 1.50 -14.99
N TRP A 144 11.58 0.80 -14.76
CA TRP A 144 12.74 1.22 -14.00
C TRP A 144 13.98 1.38 -14.89
N ASP A 145 14.86 2.30 -14.55
CA ASP A 145 16.21 2.35 -15.14
C ASP A 145 17.07 1.21 -14.61
N HIS A 146 16.89 0.85 -13.34
CA HIS A 146 17.57 -0.27 -12.72
C HIS A 146 16.68 -0.99 -11.70
N VAL A 147 16.72 -2.32 -11.72
CA VAL A 147 16.10 -3.19 -10.73
C VAL A 147 17.19 -3.77 -9.85
N TYR A 148 17.31 -3.27 -8.61
CA TYR A 148 18.39 -3.63 -7.68
C TYR A 148 18.10 -4.89 -6.86
N SER A 149 16.85 -5.34 -6.78
CA SER A 149 16.45 -6.58 -6.11
C SER A 149 15.28 -7.22 -6.83
N THR A 150 15.43 -8.49 -7.17
CA THR A 150 14.43 -9.31 -7.84
C THR A 150 13.87 -10.43 -6.97
N ARG A 151 14.20 -10.43 -5.68
CA ARG A 151 13.72 -11.44 -4.73
C ARG A 151 12.72 -10.83 -3.77
N THR A 152 11.72 -11.63 -3.41
CA THR A 152 10.73 -11.33 -2.37
C THR A 152 10.45 -12.57 -1.56
N GLY A 153 9.77 -12.38 -0.43
CA GLY A 153 9.33 -13.46 0.43
C GLY A 153 10.24 -13.68 1.63
N ALA A 154 9.77 -14.52 2.52
CA ALA A 154 10.51 -14.96 3.68
C ALA A 154 11.46 -16.11 3.30
N VAL A 155 12.55 -16.27 4.02
CA VAL A 155 13.35 -17.48 3.98
C VAL A 155 12.57 -18.58 4.69
N PRO A 156 12.14 -19.64 4.02
CA PRO A 156 11.39 -20.68 4.69
C PRO A 156 12.29 -21.51 5.60
N PRO A 157 11.75 -22.09 6.67
CA PRO A 157 12.50 -23.03 7.50
C PRO A 157 12.93 -24.28 6.70
N PRO A 158 13.79 -25.14 7.24
CA PRO A 158 14.16 -26.42 6.63
C PRO A 158 12.93 -27.23 6.19
N LYS A 159 13.07 -28.04 5.13
CA LYS A 159 11.92 -28.75 4.52
C LYS A 159 11.12 -29.61 5.51
N ASN A 160 11.81 -30.22 6.48
CA ASN A 160 11.20 -31.03 7.53
C ASN A 160 10.45 -30.23 8.60
N GLU A 161 10.60 -28.90 8.63
CA GLU A 161 9.94 -28.00 9.58
C GLU A 161 8.83 -27.16 8.92
N ARG A 162 8.79 -27.10 7.59
CA ARG A 162 7.76 -26.39 6.85
C ARG A 162 6.39 -27.01 7.08
N TYR A 163 5.39 -26.15 7.16
CA TYR A 163 3.98 -26.52 7.24
C TYR A 163 3.59 -27.23 8.56
N LYS A 164 4.42 -27.15 9.58
CA LYS A 164 4.09 -27.72 10.90
C LYS A 164 3.15 -26.83 11.71
N HIS A 165 3.24 -25.52 11.51
CA HIS A 165 2.57 -24.55 12.37
C HIS A 165 1.24 -24.06 11.81
N GLY A 166 1.11 -23.85 10.52
CA GLY A 166 -0.05 -23.26 9.87
C GLY A 166 -1.31 -24.15 9.78
N LEU A 167 -2.23 -23.72 8.92
CA LEU A 167 -3.54 -24.40 8.73
C LEU A 167 -3.52 -25.39 7.55
N ARG A 168 -2.37 -25.81 7.09
CA ARG A 168 -2.17 -26.63 5.89
C ARG A 168 -3.09 -27.85 5.78
N PRO A 169 -3.28 -28.69 6.81
CA PRO A 169 -4.09 -29.90 6.68
C PRO A 169 -5.53 -29.63 6.23
N LYS A 170 -6.07 -28.44 6.55
CA LYS A 170 -7.43 -28.05 6.16
C LYS A 170 -7.53 -27.49 4.73
N PHE A 171 -6.40 -27.25 4.06
CA PHE A 171 -6.31 -26.70 2.69
C PHE A 171 -5.62 -27.63 1.70
N GLU A 172 -5.43 -28.91 2.04
CA GLU A 172 -4.75 -29.88 1.15
C GLU A 172 -5.38 -29.99 -0.24
N SER A 173 -6.69 -29.78 -0.34
CA SER A 173 -7.40 -29.71 -1.62
C SER A 173 -7.07 -28.46 -2.46
N ASN A 174 -6.38 -27.46 -1.88
CA ASN A 174 -5.90 -26.26 -2.56
C ASN A 174 -4.40 -26.07 -2.30
N PRO A 175 -3.52 -26.59 -3.17
CA PRO A 175 -2.07 -26.57 -2.98
C PRO A 175 -1.47 -25.16 -2.80
N ILE A 176 -2.10 -24.14 -3.38
CA ILE A 176 -1.63 -22.74 -3.26
C ILE A 176 -1.89 -22.23 -1.84
N LEU A 177 -3.13 -22.37 -1.35
CA LEU A 177 -3.48 -21.96 0.03
C LEU A 177 -2.71 -22.77 1.07
N ALA A 178 -2.55 -24.08 0.86
CA ALA A 178 -1.79 -24.95 1.75
C ALA A 178 -0.32 -24.53 1.90
N ARG A 179 0.27 -23.89 0.88
CA ARG A 179 1.64 -23.38 0.94
C ARG A 179 1.74 -21.98 1.53
N LEU A 180 0.69 -21.19 1.39
CA LEU A 180 0.68 -19.80 1.86
C LEU A 180 0.29 -19.69 3.34
N ILE A 181 -0.69 -20.47 3.80
CA ILE A 181 -1.18 -20.37 5.19
C ILE A 181 -0.28 -21.20 6.12
N ASP A 182 0.91 -20.68 6.34
CA ASP A 182 1.89 -21.26 7.26
C ASP A 182 2.70 -20.13 7.94
N TRP A 183 3.29 -20.45 9.09
CA TRP A 183 4.06 -19.50 9.89
C TRP A 183 5.06 -20.20 10.80
N GLY A 184 5.95 -19.42 11.37
CA GLY A 184 6.89 -19.88 12.40
C GLY A 184 8.22 -19.14 12.36
N PRO A 185 9.00 -19.24 13.43
CA PRO A 185 10.30 -18.65 13.52
C PRO A 185 11.31 -19.35 12.58
N THR A 186 12.31 -18.60 12.18
CA THR A 186 13.47 -19.15 11.42
C THR A 186 14.77 -18.80 12.11
N ASN A 187 15.75 -19.71 12.03
CA ASN A 187 17.09 -19.53 12.60
C ASN A 187 18.06 -18.86 11.62
N HIS A 188 17.56 -18.31 10.51
CA HIS A 188 18.38 -17.57 9.57
C HIS A 188 18.72 -16.17 10.10
N PRO A 189 19.94 -15.66 9.85
CA PRO A 189 20.25 -14.27 10.14
C PRO A 189 19.36 -13.34 9.33
N VAL A 190 19.10 -12.16 9.87
CA VAL A 190 18.22 -11.14 9.24
C VAL A 190 18.69 -10.83 7.82
N GLU A 191 20.00 -10.74 7.62
CA GLU A 191 20.65 -10.39 6.36
C GLU A 191 20.46 -11.45 5.26
N ALA A 192 20.10 -12.67 5.64
CA ALA A 192 19.78 -13.74 4.67
C ALA A 192 18.40 -13.53 4.03
N ASN A 193 17.49 -12.79 4.71
CA ASN A 193 16.13 -12.60 4.24
C ASN A 193 16.07 -11.72 2.97
N PRO A 194 15.29 -12.12 1.94
CA PRO A 194 15.11 -11.32 0.72
C PRO A 194 14.65 -9.90 0.96
N ASP A 195 13.74 -9.65 1.91
CA ASP A 195 13.26 -8.31 2.23
C ASP A 195 14.35 -7.43 2.82
N TRP A 196 15.19 -8.00 3.71
CA TRP A 196 16.35 -7.28 4.21
C TRP A 196 17.33 -6.92 3.08
N LYS A 197 17.59 -7.85 2.16
CA LYS A 197 18.44 -7.59 0.98
C LYS A 197 17.84 -6.51 0.08
N THR A 198 16.53 -6.45 -0.02
CA THR A 198 15.83 -5.39 -0.74
C THR A 198 16.03 -4.03 -0.03
N ALA A 199 15.83 -3.99 1.29
CA ALA A 199 16.09 -2.80 2.08
C ALA A 199 17.55 -2.34 2.01
N ASP A 200 18.51 -3.28 2.08
CA ASP A 200 19.94 -2.99 1.97
C ASP A 200 20.33 -2.46 0.58
N GLY A 201 19.69 -2.97 -0.48
CA GLY A 201 19.86 -2.43 -1.83
C GLY A 201 19.41 -0.96 -1.93
N ALA A 202 18.27 -0.62 -1.35
CA ALA A 202 17.79 0.77 -1.26
C ALA A 202 18.74 1.63 -0.40
N ALA A 203 19.20 1.09 0.74
CA ALA A 203 20.14 1.77 1.62
C ALA A 203 21.49 2.06 0.94
N LYS A 204 21.99 1.14 0.12
CA LYS A 204 23.22 1.33 -0.67
C LYS A 204 23.03 2.40 -1.75
N PHE A 205 21.89 2.44 -2.41
CA PHE A 205 21.55 3.49 -3.37
C PHE A 205 21.57 4.87 -2.71
N LEU A 206 20.94 5.02 -1.55
CA LEU A 206 20.84 6.29 -0.83
C LEU A 206 22.20 6.85 -0.36
N LYS A 207 23.22 6.00 -0.23
CA LYS A 207 24.58 6.42 0.15
C LYS A 207 25.41 6.96 -1.02
N GLN A 208 24.93 6.82 -2.25
CA GLN A 208 25.61 7.29 -3.45
C GLN A 208 25.20 8.73 -3.78
N ASP A 209 26.08 9.48 -4.42
CA ASP A 209 25.72 10.76 -5.01
C ASP A 209 24.98 10.53 -6.34
N HIS A 210 24.02 11.39 -6.63
CA HIS A 210 23.21 11.32 -7.84
C HIS A 210 23.14 12.70 -8.52
N ASP A 211 23.46 12.77 -9.82
CA ASP A 211 23.46 14.01 -10.61
C ASP A 211 22.06 14.49 -11.00
N GLN A 212 21.03 13.68 -10.75
CA GLN A 212 19.63 13.97 -11.07
C GLN A 212 18.70 13.50 -9.96
N PRO A 213 17.50 14.09 -9.84
CA PRO A 213 16.54 13.61 -8.85
C PRO A 213 16.16 12.17 -9.10
N PHE A 214 15.84 11.42 -8.05
CA PHE A 214 15.50 10.01 -8.15
C PHE A 214 14.10 9.68 -7.64
N PHE A 215 13.54 8.62 -8.21
CA PHE A 215 12.38 7.88 -7.71
C PHE A 215 12.85 6.49 -7.28
N LEU A 216 13.03 6.30 -5.98
CA LEU A 216 13.51 5.05 -5.39
C LEU A 216 12.35 4.24 -4.83
N GLY A 217 12.00 3.13 -5.47
CA GLY A 217 11.00 2.19 -4.98
C GLY A 217 11.63 1.08 -4.13
N CYS A 218 11.10 0.82 -2.93
CA CYS A 218 11.50 -0.26 -2.05
C CYS A 218 10.27 -1.07 -1.64
N GLY A 219 10.15 -2.32 -2.12
CA GLY A 219 9.01 -3.19 -1.88
C GLY A 219 9.35 -4.33 -0.91
N ILE A 220 8.79 -4.28 0.30
CA ILE A 220 8.90 -5.29 1.35
C ILE A 220 7.75 -6.28 1.21
N TYR A 221 8.03 -7.58 1.28
CA TYR A 221 7.05 -8.64 1.11
C TYR A 221 6.32 -9.00 2.41
N LEU A 222 7.04 -9.15 3.53
CA LEU A 222 6.39 -9.36 4.82
C LEU A 222 5.67 -8.08 5.26
N PRO A 223 4.50 -8.23 5.91
CA PRO A 223 3.88 -9.41 6.51
C PRO A 223 2.99 -10.27 5.59
N HIS A 224 3.16 -10.29 4.28
CA HIS A 224 2.44 -11.26 3.45
C HIS A 224 2.79 -12.70 3.84
N LEU A 225 1.77 -13.57 3.93
CA LEU A 225 1.96 -15.00 4.18
C LEU A 225 2.89 -15.67 3.13
N PRO A 226 3.65 -16.70 3.56
CA PRO A 226 3.76 -17.29 4.90
C PRO A 226 4.56 -16.40 5.87
N TRP A 227 4.14 -16.38 7.13
CA TRP A 227 4.77 -15.53 8.16
C TRP A 227 6.01 -16.21 8.76
N TYR A 228 7.07 -16.31 7.99
CA TYR A 228 8.36 -16.80 8.44
C TYR A 228 9.29 -15.60 8.70
N ALA A 229 9.55 -15.31 9.98
CA ALA A 229 10.47 -14.26 10.39
C ALA A 229 11.59 -14.83 11.27
N PRO A 230 12.76 -14.18 11.37
CA PRO A 230 13.81 -14.61 12.28
C PRO A 230 13.32 -14.67 13.73
N GLN A 231 13.80 -15.68 14.48
CA GLN A 231 13.38 -15.99 15.86
C GLN A 231 13.28 -14.75 16.75
N LYS A 232 14.24 -13.86 16.72
CA LYS A 232 14.27 -12.64 17.55
C LYS A 232 13.01 -11.77 17.43
N PHE A 233 12.27 -11.83 16.32
CA PHE A 233 11.02 -11.08 16.16
C PHE A 233 9.84 -11.81 16.79
N PHE A 234 9.87 -13.16 16.84
CA PHE A 234 8.92 -13.93 17.63
C PHE A 234 9.15 -13.74 19.13
N ASP A 235 10.39 -13.62 19.59
CA ASP A 235 10.75 -13.36 20.98
C ASP A 235 10.22 -12.01 21.49
N LEU A 236 9.95 -11.05 20.58
CA LEU A 236 9.26 -9.81 20.93
C LEU A 236 7.81 -10.03 21.36
N HIS A 237 7.18 -11.13 20.98
CA HIS A 237 5.77 -11.44 21.17
C HIS A 237 5.60 -12.84 21.77
N PRO A 238 5.87 -13.03 23.09
CA PRO A 238 5.68 -14.33 23.75
C PRO A 238 4.26 -14.87 23.54
N LEU A 239 4.14 -16.14 23.17
CA LEU A 239 2.85 -16.75 22.80
C LEU A 239 1.83 -16.71 23.93
N GLU A 240 2.29 -16.92 25.17
CA GLU A 240 1.47 -16.88 26.38
C GLU A 240 0.78 -15.53 26.59
N ASP A 241 1.47 -14.44 26.22
CA ASP A 241 1.00 -13.07 26.39
C ASP A 241 0.09 -12.56 25.26
N ILE A 242 -0.03 -13.33 24.17
CA ILE A 242 -0.78 -12.89 22.99
C ILE A 242 -2.25 -12.65 23.34
N VAL A 243 -2.69 -11.41 23.06
CA VAL A 243 -4.08 -10.98 23.11
C VAL A 243 -4.71 -11.20 21.73
N LEU A 244 -5.86 -11.87 21.70
CA LEU A 244 -6.61 -12.02 20.46
C LEU A 244 -7.29 -10.70 20.09
N PRO A 245 -7.40 -10.38 18.78
CA PRO A 245 -8.12 -9.19 18.35
C PRO A 245 -9.60 -9.27 18.72
N PRO A 246 -10.28 -8.12 18.89
CA PRO A 246 -11.71 -8.07 19.14
C PRO A 246 -12.49 -8.83 18.07
N HIS A 247 -13.44 -9.65 18.49
CA HIS A 247 -14.30 -10.41 17.58
C HIS A 247 -15.68 -10.63 18.18
N LYS A 248 -16.67 -10.85 17.31
CA LYS A 248 -18.07 -11.11 17.69
C LYS A 248 -18.48 -12.47 17.12
N PRO A 249 -18.96 -13.43 17.94
CA PRO A 249 -19.33 -14.78 17.48
C PRO A 249 -20.44 -14.79 16.42
N ASP A 250 -21.45 -13.93 16.58
CA ASP A 250 -22.64 -13.79 15.74
C ASP A 250 -22.53 -12.63 14.71
N ASP A 251 -21.31 -12.20 14.40
CA ASP A 251 -21.04 -11.04 13.55
C ASP A 251 -21.60 -11.15 12.12
N PHE A 252 -21.81 -12.38 11.65
CA PHE A 252 -22.36 -12.62 10.32
C PHE A 252 -23.89 -12.63 10.24
N ASP A 253 -24.63 -12.49 11.36
CA ASP A 253 -26.09 -12.67 11.36
C ASP A 253 -26.82 -11.59 10.57
N ASP A 254 -26.35 -10.35 10.59
CA ASP A 254 -26.93 -9.22 9.88
C ASP A 254 -26.23 -8.90 8.54
N ILE A 255 -25.24 -9.71 8.15
CA ILE A 255 -24.47 -9.55 6.90
C ILE A 255 -25.19 -10.26 5.74
N PRO A 256 -25.33 -9.63 4.55
CA PRO A 256 -25.89 -10.26 3.37
C PRO A 256 -25.14 -11.52 2.94
N ALA A 257 -25.82 -12.46 2.28
CA ALA A 257 -25.26 -13.76 1.87
C ALA A 257 -23.93 -13.66 1.09
N THR A 258 -23.76 -12.59 0.29
CA THR A 258 -22.49 -12.32 -0.43
C THR A 258 -21.35 -12.02 0.53
N GLY A 259 -21.59 -11.17 1.54
CA GLY A 259 -20.61 -10.83 2.58
C GLY A 259 -20.27 -12.05 3.44
N LYS A 260 -21.28 -12.77 3.94
CA LYS A 260 -21.07 -14.03 4.69
C LYS A 260 -20.12 -14.98 3.97
N ARG A 261 -20.35 -15.20 2.70
CA ARG A 261 -19.51 -16.10 1.88
C ARG A 261 -18.07 -15.61 1.72
N MET A 262 -17.83 -14.30 1.79
CA MET A 262 -16.48 -13.73 1.74
C MET A 262 -15.71 -13.92 3.05
N GLY A 263 -16.37 -13.92 4.22
CA GLY A 263 -15.75 -13.95 5.55
C GLY A 263 -15.69 -15.33 6.20
N GLU A 264 -16.82 -15.96 6.32
CA GLU A 264 -17.10 -17.06 7.27
C GLU A 264 -16.17 -18.28 7.15
N ARG A 265 -15.88 -18.71 5.93
CA ARG A 265 -15.17 -20.00 5.71
C ARG A 265 -13.79 -20.05 6.36
N HIS A 266 -12.98 -19.03 6.17
CA HIS A 266 -11.58 -19.04 6.61
C HIS A 266 -11.47 -18.79 8.11
N ILE A 267 -12.30 -17.93 8.68
CA ILE A 267 -12.28 -17.63 10.11
C ILE A 267 -12.72 -18.83 10.94
N LYS A 268 -13.71 -19.59 10.48
CA LYS A 268 -14.13 -20.83 11.13
C LYS A 268 -12.95 -21.79 11.26
N HIS A 269 -12.19 -22.00 10.19
CA HIS A 269 -11.03 -22.90 10.23
C HIS A 269 -9.94 -22.42 11.19
N LEU A 270 -9.69 -21.12 11.25
CA LEU A 270 -8.72 -20.56 12.19
C LEU A 270 -9.15 -20.81 13.64
N ARG A 271 -10.38 -20.46 13.99
CA ARG A 271 -10.92 -20.60 15.35
C ARG A 271 -10.98 -22.04 15.82
N GLU A 272 -11.44 -22.97 14.96
CA GLU A 272 -11.53 -24.40 15.26
C GLU A 272 -10.17 -25.11 15.32
N SER A 273 -9.12 -24.53 14.73
CA SER A 273 -7.78 -25.14 14.74
C SER A 273 -7.08 -25.07 16.09
N GLY A 274 -7.50 -24.16 16.98
CA GLY A 274 -6.79 -23.80 18.21
C GLY A 274 -5.51 -22.99 18.00
N LYS A 275 -5.19 -22.61 16.74
CA LYS A 275 -3.93 -21.94 16.36
C LYS A 275 -4.05 -20.43 16.18
N TRP A 276 -5.13 -19.83 16.64
CA TRP A 276 -5.34 -18.40 16.41
C TRP A 276 -4.31 -17.52 17.11
N LYS A 277 -3.94 -17.84 18.37
CA LYS A 277 -2.85 -17.13 19.07
C LYS A 277 -1.52 -17.22 18.33
N GLU A 278 -1.17 -18.41 17.82
CA GLU A 278 0.04 -18.59 17.01
C GLU A 278 0.01 -17.75 15.74
N ALA A 279 -1.14 -17.66 15.07
CA ALA A 279 -1.31 -16.83 13.88
C ALA A 279 -1.14 -15.33 14.19
N VAL A 280 -1.71 -14.85 15.30
CA VAL A 280 -1.56 -13.47 15.77
C VAL A 280 -0.09 -13.16 16.10
N GLN A 281 0.57 -14.04 16.86
CA GLN A 281 1.99 -13.92 17.17
C GLN A 281 2.83 -13.80 15.90
N ALA A 282 2.60 -14.69 14.96
CA ALA A 282 3.37 -14.73 13.72
C ALA A 282 3.16 -13.50 12.83
N CYS A 283 1.93 -12.96 12.79
CA CYS A 283 1.63 -11.70 12.12
C CYS A 283 2.41 -10.56 12.76
N LEU A 284 2.31 -10.38 14.08
CA LEU A 284 3.03 -9.35 14.83
C LEU A 284 4.56 -9.46 14.68
N ALA A 285 5.10 -10.69 14.64
CA ALA A 285 6.52 -10.92 14.39
C ALA A 285 6.92 -10.53 12.97
N ALA A 286 6.08 -10.80 11.98
CA ALA A 286 6.29 -10.41 10.60
C ALA A 286 6.21 -8.89 10.41
N ASP A 287 5.27 -8.22 11.09
CA ASP A 287 5.16 -6.74 11.12
C ASP A 287 6.41 -6.11 11.73
N SER A 288 6.90 -6.65 12.86
CA SER A 288 8.12 -6.16 13.51
C SER A 288 9.37 -6.37 12.66
N PHE A 289 9.43 -7.44 11.87
CA PHE A 289 10.52 -7.64 10.90
C PHE A 289 10.42 -6.68 9.72
N ALA A 290 9.21 -6.46 9.18
CA ALA A 290 9.00 -5.48 8.11
C ALA A 290 9.37 -4.06 8.57
N ASP A 291 9.00 -3.71 9.79
CA ASP A 291 9.40 -2.45 10.44
C ASP A 291 10.93 -2.29 10.53
N ALA A 292 11.65 -3.37 10.89
CA ALA A 292 13.11 -3.34 10.92
C ALA A 292 13.72 -3.12 9.52
N CYS A 293 13.14 -3.70 8.47
CA CYS A 293 13.55 -3.44 7.09
C CYS A 293 13.29 -1.98 6.69
N VAL A 294 12.14 -1.42 7.05
CA VAL A 294 11.83 0.00 6.85
C VAL A 294 12.83 0.89 7.59
N GLY A 295 13.14 0.56 8.85
CA GLY A 295 14.12 1.27 9.67
C GLY A 295 15.50 1.32 9.01
N HIS A 296 15.96 0.21 8.44
CA HIS A 296 17.25 0.16 7.75
C HIS A 296 17.33 1.12 6.55
N VAL A 297 16.24 1.26 5.80
CA VAL A 297 16.17 2.23 4.69
C VAL A 297 16.11 3.66 5.18
N LEU A 298 15.30 3.94 6.21
CA LEU A 298 15.14 5.29 6.78
C LEU A 298 16.44 5.78 7.42
N ASP A 299 17.14 4.91 8.15
CA ASP A 299 18.46 5.20 8.73
C ASP A 299 19.50 5.57 7.67
N ALA A 300 19.47 4.87 6.52
CA ALA A 300 20.35 5.18 5.41
C ALA A 300 20.02 6.52 4.77
N LEU A 301 18.74 6.87 4.63
CA LEU A 301 18.30 8.19 4.16
C LEU A 301 18.75 9.29 5.12
N ASP A 302 18.53 9.12 6.41
CA ASP A 302 18.85 10.12 7.44
C ASP A 302 20.36 10.45 7.52
N LYS A 303 21.21 9.48 7.13
CA LYS A 303 22.68 9.62 7.04
C LYS A 303 23.18 10.01 5.65
N SER A 304 22.29 10.15 4.67
CA SER A 304 22.62 10.49 3.28
C SER A 304 22.59 11.99 3.01
N PRO A 305 23.25 12.48 1.94
CA PRO A 305 23.13 13.87 1.51
C PRO A 305 21.74 14.23 1.02
N HIS A 306 20.86 13.25 0.81
CA HIS A 306 19.54 13.43 0.21
C HIS A 306 18.40 13.68 1.20
N LYS A 307 18.64 13.55 2.53
CA LYS A 307 17.61 13.57 3.58
C LYS A 307 16.67 14.78 3.51
N ASP A 308 17.23 15.97 3.28
CA ASP A 308 16.50 17.23 3.32
C ASP A 308 15.77 17.55 2.00
N ASN A 309 15.99 16.75 0.95
CA ASN A 309 15.35 16.88 -0.37
C ASN A 309 14.61 15.63 -0.83
N THR A 310 14.30 14.69 0.08
CA THR A 310 13.60 13.44 -0.27
C THR A 310 12.23 13.37 0.39
N ILE A 311 11.18 13.28 -0.43
CA ILE A 311 9.82 12.95 0.00
C ILE A 311 9.77 11.46 0.30
N VAL A 312 9.36 11.08 1.52
CA VAL A 312 9.17 9.67 1.89
C VAL A 312 7.69 9.34 1.90
N VAL A 313 7.32 8.29 1.17
CA VAL A 313 5.98 7.71 1.19
C VAL A 313 6.08 6.27 1.63
N LEU A 314 5.49 5.94 2.79
CA LEU A 314 5.29 4.57 3.26
C LEU A 314 3.82 4.21 3.13
N TRP A 315 3.52 3.06 2.53
CA TRP A 315 2.17 2.58 2.33
C TRP A 315 2.09 1.05 2.35
N GLY A 316 1.00 0.53 2.92
CA GLY A 316 0.60 -0.85 2.71
C GLY A 316 -0.30 -0.94 1.47
N ASP A 317 -0.29 -2.05 0.73
CA ASP A 317 -1.08 -2.16 -0.50
C ASP A 317 -2.57 -2.44 -0.26
N HIS A 318 -2.89 -3.09 0.83
CA HIS A 318 -4.23 -3.30 1.41
C HIS A 318 -4.08 -3.81 2.84
N GLY A 319 -5.18 -3.93 3.57
CA GLY A 319 -5.19 -4.54 4.88
C GLY A 319 -5.23 -6.07 4.83
N TYR A 320 -5.18 -6.68 6.00
CA TYR A 320 -5.32 -8.11 6.22
C TYR A 320 -6.04 -8.36 7.55
N ASP A 321 -7.06 -9.20 7.55
CA ASP A 321 -7.85 -9.54 8.73
C ASP A 321 -7.30 -10.83 9.37
N VAL A 322 -6.95 -10.80 10.64
CA VAL A 322 -6.30 -11.89 11.38
C VAL A 322 -7.27 -12.53 12.38
N GLY A 323 -8.54 -12.54 12.06
CA GLY A 323 -9.56 -13.25 12.83
C GLY A 323 -10.61 -12.36 13.51
N GLU A 324 -10.60 -11.05 13.29
CA GLU A 324 -11.65 -10.13 13.73
C GLU A 324 -12.98 -10.49 13.06
N LYS A 325 -13.02 -10.44 11.73
CA LYS A 325 -14.18 -10.77 10.90
C LYS A 325 -13.87 -11.82 9.84
N LYS A 326 -12.61 -11.96 9.47
CA LYS A 326 -12.12 -12.89 8.45
C LYS A 326 -10.73 -13.41 8.84
N PHE A 327 -10.22 -14.39 8.13
CA PHE A 327 -8.79 -14.71 8.14
C PHE A 327 -8.29 -14.71 6.70
N ALA A 328 -8.05 -13.56 6.19
CA ALA A 328 -7.45 -13.25 4.88
C ALA A 328 -7.66 -11.76 4.52
N LYS A 329 -7.22 -11.40 3.32
CA LYS A 329 -7.63 -10.24 2.52
C LYS A 329 -8.85 -10.56 1.65
N SER A 330 -9.18 -9.75 0.65
CA SER A 330 -10.28 -10.00 -0.30
C SER A 330 -11.68 -9.91 0.32
N ALA A 331 -11.91 -8.89 1.13
CA ALA A 331 -13.20 -8.45 1.62
C ALA A 331 -13.28 -6.91 1.55
N LEU A 332 -14.43 -6.33 1.91
CA LEU A 332 -14.64 -4.88 1.82
C LEU A 332 -14.74 -4.21 3.20
N TRP A 333 -14.50 -4.93 4.28
CA TRP A 333 -14.48 -4.41 5.64
C TRP A 333 -13.21 -3.61 5.93
N GLU A 334 -13.25 -2.81 6.98
CA GLU A 334 -12.19 -1.89 7.38
C GLU A 334 -10.82 -2.59 7.46
N GLN A 335 -10.74 -3.75 8.13
CA GLN A 335 -9.49 -4.50 8.36
C GLN A 335 -8.79 -4.95 7.06
N THR A 336 -9.56 -5.16 5.99
CA THR A 336 -9.00 -5.58 4.70
C THR A 336 -8.77 -4.44 3.71
N THR A 337 -9.37 -3.27 3.96
CA THR A 337 -9.29 -2.12 3.05
C THR A 337 -8.44 -0.99 3.58
N ARG A 338 -8.40 -0.80 4.90
CA ARG A 338 -7.59 0.21 5.58
C ARG A 338 -6.14 -0.26 5.70
N THR A 339 -5.21 0.65 5.48
CA THR A 339 -3.78 0.34 5.46
C THR A 339 -2.98 1.58 5.87
N PRO A 340 -1.79 1.43 6.45
CA PRO A 340 -0.93 2.56 6.76
C PRO A 340 -0.59 3.39 5.52
N LEU A 341 -0.66 4.70 5.67
CA LEU A 341 -0.12 5.67 4.73
C LEU A 341 0.53 6.80 5.52
N ILE A 342 1.83 6.98 5.32
CA ILE A 342 2.60 8.07 5.93
C ILE A 342 3.35 8.80 4.83
N ILE A 343 3.21 10.13 4.79
CA ILE A 343 3.94 10.98 3.85
C ILE A 343 4.78 11.98 4.66
N HIS A 344 6.10 11.84 4.57
CA HIS A 344 7.04 12.82 5.11
C HIS A 344 7.48 13.76 3.98
N LEU A 345 7.20 15.04 4.17
CA LEU A 345 7.67 16.14 3.33
C LEU A 345 8.70 16.92 4.12
N PRO A 346 9.99 16.98 3.70
CA PRO A 346 11.03 17.73 4.37
C PRO A 346 10.67 19.21 4.52
N GLU A 347 11.19 19.88 5.56
CA GLU A 347 10.94 21.30 5.80
C GLU A 347 11.42 22.19 4.63
N LYS A 348 12.56 21.87 4.03
CA LYS A 348 13.08 22.53 2.82
C LYS A 348 12.06 22.53 1.66
N LEU A 349 11.17 21.53 1.63
CA LEU A 349 10.11 21.38 0.62
C LEU A 349 8.74 21.92 1.07
N GLY A 350 8.71 22.62 2.21
CA GLY A 350 7.48 23.17 2.79
C GLY A 350 6.71 22.19 3.69
N GLY A 351 7.36 21.13 4.11
CA GLY A 351 6.87 20.23 5.15
C GLY A 351 6.98 20.79 6.55
N ASN A 352 6.75 19.95 7.54
CA ASN A 352 6.90 20.27 8.95
C ASN A 352 7.41 19.01 9.67
N SER A 353 8.40 19.19 10.54
CA SER A 353 9.00 18.12 11.34
C SER A 353 8.12 17.61 12.50
N GLN A 354 7.00 18.27 12.77
CA GLN A 354 6.09 17.84 13.83
C GLN A 354 5.08 16.81 13.30
N ALA A 355 4.78 15.81 14.14
CA ALA A 355 3.74 14.81 13.87
C ALA A 355 2.41 15.48 13.53
N LYS A 356 1.81 15.06 12.44
CA LYS A 356 0.48 15.48 12.03
C LYS A 356 -0.37 14.26 11.66
N THR A 357 -1.61 14.30 12.08
CA THR A 357 -2.58 13.26 11.78
C THR A 357 -3.69 13.81 10.88
N CYS A 358 -3.95 13.11 9.78
CA CYS A 358 -5.05 13.37 8.87
C CYS A 358 -6.12 12.31 9.05
N THR A 359 -7.31 12.73 9.51
CA THR A 359 -8.48 11.86 9.71
C THR A 359 -9.37 11.75 8.46
N ARG A 360 -9.01 12.44 7.37
CA ARG A 360 -9.78 12.42 6.12
C ARG A 360 -9.61 11.08 5.41
N PRO A 361 -10.69 10.47 4.90
CA PRO A 361 -10.58 9.27 4.09
C PRO A 361 -9.89 9.58 2.76
N VAL A 362 -8.85 8.83 2.44
CA VAL A 362 -8.09 8.96 1.19
C VAL A 362 -7.92 7.59 0.53
N SER A 363 -7.75 7.59 -0.78
CA SER A 363 -7.48 6.35 -1.52
C SER A 363 -6.00 6.24 -1.86
N LEU A 364 -5.43 5.05 -1.83
CA LEU A 364 -4.08 4.83 -2.36
C LEU A 364 -3.96 5.17 -3.86
N LEU A 365 -5.08 5.18 -4.58
CA LEU A 365 -5.15 5.69 -5.96
C LEU A 365 -4.69 7.15 -6.08
N ASP A 366 -4.81 7.91 -5.00
CA ASP A 366 -4.45 9.32 -4.93
C ASP A 366 -2.93 9.56 -4.88
N LEU A 367 -2.12 8.52 -4.66
CA LEU A 367 -0.66 8.63 -4.55
C LEU A 367 -0.01 9.12 -5.84
N TYR A 368 -0.43 8.63 -7.02
CA TYR A 368 0.16 9.04 -8.30
C TYR A 368 0.00 10.57 -8.51
N PRO A 369 -1.21 11.14 -8.54
CA PRO A 369 -1.36 12.59 -8.74
C PRO A 369 -0.75 13.42 -7.60
N THR A 370 -0.67 12.86 -6.37
CA THR A 370 -0.05 13.54 -5.22
C THR A 370 1.44 13.70 -5.41
N LEU A 371 2.12 12.65 -5.84
CA LEU A 371 3.57 12.71 -6.06
C LEU A 371 3.91 13.65 -7.21
N LEU A 372 3.10 13.70 -8.27
CA LEU A 372 3.29 14.68 -9.33
C LEU A 372 3.18 16.12 -8.80
N ASP A 373 2.17 16.39 -7.98
CA ASP A 373 1.92 17.71 -7.37
C ASP A 373 3.05 18.11 -6.42
N LEU A 374 3.47 17.22 -5.51
CA LEU A 374 4.54 17.48 -4.56
C LEU A 374 5.90 17.71 -5.25
N CYS A 375 6.14 17.04 -6.37
CA CYS A 375 7.37 17.18 -7.16
C CYS A 375 7.31 18.28 -8.22
N GLY A 376 6.20 19.02 -8.32
CA GLY A 376 6.02 20.09 -9.32
C GLY A 376 6.01 19.56 -10.75
N LEU A 377 5.62 18.31 -10.95
CA LEU A 377 5.49 17.71 -12.29
C LEU A 377 4.12 18.02 -12.91
N PRO A 378 4.02 18.04 -14.26
CA PRO A 378 2.75 18.20 -14.92
C PRO A 378 1.71 17.16 -14.48
N LYS A 379 0.45 17.55 -14.39
CA LYS A 379 -0.64 16.62 -14.09
C LYS A 379 -0.78 15.60 -15.23
N ASN A 380 -0.96 14.34 -14.89
CA ASN A 380 -1.38 13.33 -15.86
C ASN A 380 -2.92 13.33 -15.94
N PRO A 381 -3.51 13.82 -17.05
CA PRO A 381 -4.97 13.95 -17.19
C PRO A 381 -5.71 12.59 -17.20
N LYS A 382 -4.98 11.49 -17.36
CA LYS A 382 -5.53 10.14 -17.36
C LYS A 382 -5.69 9.56 -15.94
N ASN A 383 -5.15 10.22 -14.90
CA ASN A 383 -5.30 9.75 -13.52
C ASN A 383 -6.73 9.96 -13.01
N GLU A 384 -7.30 8.95 -12.39
CA GLU A 384 -8.61 8.98 -11.74
C GLU A 384 -8.54 9.31 -10.23
N GLY A 385 -7.35 9.24 -9.64
CA GLY A 385 -7.08 9.70 -8.28
C GLY A 385 -7.05 11.22 -8.16
N ARG A 386 -7.02 11.72 -6.93
CA ARG A 386 -6.95 13.15 -6.62
C ARG A 386 -5.71 13.45 -5.80
N SER A 387 -5.02 14.55 -6.08
CA SER A 387 -3.88 14.94 -5.26
C SER A 387 -4.31 15.24 -3.84
N ILE A 388 -3.74 14.52 -2.87
CA ILE A 388 -3.85 14.79 -1.44
C ILE A 388 -2.70 15.70 -0.93
N ALA A 389 -1.91 16.31 -1.82
CA ALA A 389 -0.89 17.28 -1.44
C ALA A 389 -1.41 18.42 -0.54
N PRO A 390 -2.65 18.93 -0.73
CA PRO A 390 -3.24 19.87 0.24
C PRO A 390 -3.34 19.32 1.66
N LEU A 391 -3.67 18.03 1.82
CA LEU A 391 -3.73 17.36 3.13
C LEU A 391 -2.34 17.09 3.71
N VAL A 392 -1.33 16.83 2.88
CA VAL A 392 0.06 16.70 3.31
C VAL A 392 0.56 18.02 3.92
N ARG A 393 0.21 19.16 3.32
CA ARG A 393 0.57 20.48 3.82
C ARG A 393 -0.28 20.92 5.03
N ASN A 394 -1.58 20.64 4.98
CA ASN A 394 -2.55 20.94 6.05
C ASN A 394 -3.54 19.77 6.23
N PRO A 395 -3.33 18.85 7.17
CA PRO A 395 -4.19 17.69 7.40
C PRO A 395 -5.65 18.03 7.73
N LYS A 396 -5.93 19.26 8.15
CA LYS A 396 -7.28 19.78 8.45
C LYS A 396 -7.96 20.43 7.25
N ALA A 397 -7.31 20.47 6.08
CA ALA A 397 -7.90 21.04 4.88
C ALA A 397 -9.25 20.37 4.51
N LYS A 398 -10.09 21.12 3.82
CA LYS A 398 -11.39 20.60 3.34
C LYS A 398 -11.16 19.47 2.33
N TRP A 399 -11.76 18.32 2.58
CA TRP A 399 -11.66 17.13 1.73
C TRP A 399 -13.03 16.41 1.68
N PRO A 400 -13.87 16.71 0.70
CA PRO A 400 -15.24 16.16 0.64
C PRO A 400 -15.32 14.80 -0.06
N TYR A 401 -14.20 14.18 -0.38
CA TYR A 401 -14.15 12.98 -1.20
C TYR A 401 -14.00 11.72 -0.33
N PRO A 402 -14.84 10.70 -0.52
CA PRO A 402 -14.65 9.40 0.10
C PRO A 402 -13.60 8.58 -0.65
N ALA A 403 -13.04 7.58 0.02
CA ALA A 403 -12.34 6.50 -0.65
C ALA A 403 -13.35 5.52 -1.26
N VAL A 404 -13.04 5.02 -2.48
CA VAL A 404 -13.87 4.04 -3.18
C VAL A 404 -13.04 2.81 -3.47
N ILE A 405 -13.52 1.67 -2.99
CA ILE A 405 -12.85 0.37 -3.06
C ILE A 405 -13.65 -0.54 -3.98
N THR A 406 -12.99 -1.33 -4.82
CA THR A 406 -13.63 -2.29 -5.73
C THR A 406 -13.08 -3.70 -5.48
N HIS A 407 -13.97 -4.66 -5.28
CA HIS A 407 -13.63 -6.07 -5.18
C HIS A 407 -14.56 -6.90 -6.08
N SER A 408 -13.98 -7.59 -7.05
CA SER A 408 -14.76 -8.35 -8.05
C SER A 408 -14.22 -9.78 -8.21
N PRO A 409 -14.52 -10.68 -7.27
CA PRO A 409 -14.26 -12.10 -7.45
C PRO A 409 -15.22 -12.67 -8.52
N HIS A 410 -14.71 -13.56 -9.38
CA HIS A 410 -15.46 -14.11 -10.53
C HIS A 410 -16.86 -14.66 -10.20
N TRP A 411 -17.06 -15.13 -8.99
CA TRP A 411 -18.28 -15.82 -8.53
C TRP A 411 -19.27 -14.93 -7.77
N HIS A 412 -18.88 -13.66 -7.40
CA HIS A 412 -19.71 -12.76 -6.59
C HIS A 412 -20.17 -11.49 -7.30
N GLY A 413 -19.81 -11.29 -8.57
CA GLY A 413 -20.02 -10.01 -9.24
C GLY A 413 -19.08 -8.92 -8.70
N THR A 414 -19.22 -7.70 -9.22
CA THR A 414 -18.41 -6.56 -8.79
C THR A 414 -19.05 -5.88 -7.61
N ASN A 415 -18.31 -5.81 -6.51
CA ASN A 415 -18.72 -5.23 -5.24
C ASN A 415 -17.90 -3.98 -4.97
N HIS A 416 -18.49 -3.02 -4.26
CA HIS A 416 -17.85 -1.77 -3.96
C HIS A 416 -18.03 -1.40 -2.50
N ALA A 417 -17.04 -0.71 -1.93
CA ALA A 417 -17.22 0.03 -0.69
C ALA A 417 -16.94 1.52 -0.92
N VAL A 418 -17.65 2.36 -0.14
CA VAL A 418 -17.46 3.80 -0.09
C VAL A 418 -17.21 4.19 1.35
N ARG A 419 -16.00 4.65 1.63
CA ARG A 419 -15.56 5.07 2.97
C ARG A 419 -15.52 6.60 3.03
N SER A 420 -16.52 7.19 3.67
CA SER A 420 -16.58 8.62 4.01
C SER A 420 -16.03 8.85 5.43
N GLU A 421 -15.92 10.09 5.89
CA GLU A 421 -15.47 10.39 7.25
C GLU A 421 -16.33 9.69 8.33
N ARG A 422 -17.63 9.60 8.11
CA ARG A 422 -18.58 9.09 9.09
C ARG A 422 -18.98 7.64 8.85
N PHE A 423 -19.14 7.24 7.59
CA PHE A 423 -19.75 5.97 7.22
C PHE A 423 -18.86 5.12 6.34
N HIS A 424 -18.94 3.81 6.55
CA HIS A 424 -18.48 2.79 5.63
C HIS A 424 -19.70 2.09 5.02
N TYR A 425 -19.88 2.22 3.72
CA TYR A 425 -20.99 1.63 2.96
C TYR A 425 -20.47 0.58 2.00
N ILE A 426 -21.05 -0.61 2.02
CA ILE A 426 -20.72 -1.71 1.12
C ILE A 426 -21.93 -2.04 0.26
N HIS A 427 -21.71 -2.17 -1.04
CA HIS A 427 -22.71 -2.57 -2.02
C HIS A 427 -22.26 -3.84 -2.75
N TYR A 428 -23.07 -4.87 -2.70
CA TYR A 428 -22.80 -6.14 -3.34
C TYR A 428 -23.50 -6.25 -4.70
N GLY A 429 -22.74 -6.56 -5.76
CA GLY A 429 -23.24 -6.61 -7.13
C GLY A 429 -24.30 -7.69 -7.39
N LYS A 430 -24.40 -8.71 -6.54
CA LYS A 430 -25.46 -9.72 -6.54
C LYS A 430 -26.59 -9.46 -5.53
N GLY A 431 -26.61 -8.24 -4.99
CA GLY A 431 -27.60 -7.81 -4.00
C GLY A 431 -27.11 -7.89 -2.57
N GLY A 432 -27.69 -7.01 -1.76
CA GLY A 432 -27.32 -6.78 -0.37
C GLY A 432 -26.46 -5.55 -0.18
N GLU A 433 -26.54 -4.99 1.00
CA GLU A 433 -25.83 -3.77 1.40
C GLU A 433 -25.41 -3.87 2.86
N GLU A 434 -24.32 -3.20 3.19
CA GLU A 434 -23.91 -2.96 4.58
C GLU A 434 -23.66 -1.46 4.77
N LEU A 435 -23.93 -0.96 5.97
CA LEU A 435 -23.63 0.41 6.37
C LEU A 435 -23.21 0.44 7.83
N TYR A 436 -22.09 1.10 8.11
CA TYR A 436 -21.54 1.23 9.44
C TYR A 436 -21.20 2.68 9.75
N GLU A 437 -21.56 3.15 10.96
CA GLU A 437 -21.13 4.45 11.48
C GLU A 437 -19.81 4.26 12.25
N VAL A 438 -18.68 4.43 11.58
CA VAL A 438 -17.37 3.91 11.99
C VAL A 438 -16.90 4.41 13.35
N ALA A 439 -17.20 5.67 13.72
CA ALA A 439 -16.83 6.19 15.03
C ALA A 439 -17.60 5.53 16.20
N LYS A 440 -18.77 4.95 15.94
CA LYS A 440 -19.60 4.27 16.93
C LYS A 440 -19.43 2.75 16.90
N ASP A 441 -19.07 2.23 15.76
CA ASP A 441 -18.88 0.82 15.48
C ASP A 441 -17.60 0.59 14.67
N PRO A 442 -16.43 0.76 15.28
CA PRO A 442 -15.15 0.63 14.61
C PRO A 442 -14.88 -0.78 14.09
N HIS A 443 -15.54 -1.79 14.66
CA HIS A 443 -15.41 -3.18 14.24
C HIS A 443 -16.45 -3.63 13.22
N GLN A 444 -17.39 -2.75 12.85
CA GLN A 444 -18.44 -3.03 11.87
C GLN A 444 -19.32 -4.24 12.25
N TRP A 445 -19.76 -4.30 13.52
CA TRP A 445 -20.55 -5.39 14.08
C TRP A 445 -22.07 -5.23 13.89
N HIS A 446 -22.54 -4.02 13.55
CA HIS A 446 -23.96 -3.72 13.45
C HIS A 446 -24.29 -3.08 12.09
N ASN A 447 -24.88 -3.87 11.21
CA ASN A 447 -25.25 -3.43 9.87
C ASN A 447 -26.50 -2.52 9.90
N LEU A 448 -26.31 -1.25 9.64
CA LEU A 448 -27.36 -0.20 9.62
C LEU A 448 -28.05 -0.05 8.25
N ALA A 449 -27.72 -0.88 7.26
CA ALA A 449 -28.21 -0.69 5.89
C ALA A 449 -29.73 -0.76 5.75
N ASN A 450 -30.40 -1.49 6.63
CA ASN A 450 -31.86 -1.66 6.63
C ASN A 450 -32.59 -0.70 7.59
N ASP A 451 -31.88 0.11 8.39
CA ASP A 451 -32.51 1.11 9.27
C ASP A 451 -32.95 2.33 8.45
N PRO A 452 -34.27 2.68 8.45
CA PRO A 452 -34.80 3.81 7.70
C PRO A 452 -34.13 5.16 8.02
N LYS A 453 -33.59 5.33 9.22
CA LYS A 453 -32.88 6.56 9.65
C LYS A 453 -31.67 6.87 8.77
N TYR A 454 -31.08 5.87 8.14
CA TYR A 454 -29.86 6.02 7.32
C TYR A 454 -30.10 6.04 5.82
N THR A 455 -31.39 6.05 5.37
CA THR A 455 -31.73 6.04 3.94
C THR A 455 -31.07 7.17 3.17
N GLN A 456 -31.09 8.40 3.71
CA GLN A 456 -30.45 9.56 3.06
C GLN A 456 -28.92 9.44 3.04
N ALA A 457 -28.30 8.92 4.11
CA ALA A 457 -26.85 8.68 4.16
C ALA A 457 -26.41 7.67 3.09
N LYS A 458 -27.13 6.56 2.98
CA LYS A 458 -26.89 5.56 1.91
C LYS A 458 -27.03 6.17 0.51
N ALA A 459 -28.09 6.95 0.26
CA ALA A 459 -28.32 7.58 -1.04
C ALA A 459 -27.15 8.50 -1.43
N LYS A 460 -26.60 9.29 -0.49
CA LYS A 460 -25.41 10.11 -0.71
C LYS A 460 -24.15 9.29 -1.00
N LEU A 461 -23.98 8.16 -0.33
CA LEU A 461 -22.82 7.29 -0.55
C LEU A 461 -22.91 6.54 -1.87
N LYS A 462 -24.08 6.08 -2.26
CA LYS A 462 -24.35 5.44 -3.56
C LYS A 462 -23.94 6.29 -4.77
N GLN A 463 -23.96 7.61 -4.66
CA GLN A 463 -23.54 8.51 -5.75
C GLN A 463 -22.05 8.38 -6.10
N TRP A 464 -21.24 7.85 -5.18
CA TRP A 464 -19.81 7.64 -5.38
C TRP A 464 -19.47 6.29 -6.00
N LEU A 465 -20.42 5.38 -6.09
CA LEU A 465 -20.20 4.09 -6.72
C LEU A 465 -19.80 4.26 -8.19
N PRO A 466 -18.86 3.48 -8.69
CA PRO A 466 -18.50 3.46 -10.11
C PRO A 466 -19.72 3.22 -10.98
N LYS A 467 -19.95 4.11 -11.96
CA LYS A 467 -21.09 4.00 -12.88
C LYS A 467 -20.97 2.87 -13.88
N LYS A 468 -19.72 2.45 -14.14
CA LYS A 468 -19.37 1.35 -15.06
C LYS A 468 -18.32 0.48 -14.41
N ASN A 469 -18.40 -0.81 -14.68
CA ASN A 469 -17.40 -1.79 -14.31
C ASN A 469 -16.91 -2.44 -15.61
N ALA A 470 -15.63 -2.29 -15.89
CA ALA A 470 -15.02 -3.01 -17.01
C ALA A 470 -15.18 -4.52 -16.78
N PRO A 471 -15.38 -5.31 -17.83
CA PRO A 471 -15.43 -6.77 -17.72
C PRO A 471 -14.13 -7.31 -17.14
N HIS A 472 -14.20 -8.48 -16.52
CA HIS A 472 -13.00 -9.17 -16.06
C HIS A 472 -12.05 -9.44 -17.24
N PHE A 473 -10.82 -8.99 -17.12
CA PHE A 473 -9.80 -9.36 -18.08
C PHE A 473 -9.45 -10.84 -17.92
N ARG A 474 -9.53 -11.60 -19.03
CA ARG A 474 -9.09 -12.99 -19.12
C ARG A 474 -8.01 -13.08 -20.18
N ALA A 475 -6.82 -13.52 -19.77
CA ALA A 475 -5.66 -13.63 -20.65
C ALA A 475 -5.83 -14.68 -21.78
N ASP A 476 -6.78 -15.61 -21.61
CA ASP A 476 -7.12 -16.70 -22.54
C ASP A 476 -8.14 -16.30 -23.62
N GLN A 477 -8.79 -15.14 -23.49
CA GLN A 477 -9.61 -14.56 -24.55
C GLN A 477 -8.73 -13.76 -25.52
N LYS A 478 -7.85 -14.42 -26.24
CA LYS A 478 -7.30 -13.88 -27.49
C LYS A 478 -8.40 -13.99 -28.56
N ASN A 479 -8.98 -12.84 -28.93
CA ASN A 479 -9.78 -12.72 -30.15
C ASN A 479 -8.94 -12.99 -31.38
#